data_6abbd947d7e071a968788c7c8917be61
#
_entry.id   6abbd947d7e071a968788c7c8917be61
#
_cell.length_a   1.000
_cell.length_b   1.000
_cell.length_c   1.000
_cell.angle_alpha   90.00
_cell.angle_beta   90.00
_cell.angle_gamma   90.00
#
_symmetry.space_group_name_H-M   'P 1'
#
loop_
_entity.id
_entity.type
_entity.pdbx_description
1 polymer ?
#
loop_
_entity_poly.entity_id
_entity_poly.type
_entity_poly.pdbx_seq_one_letter_code
_entity_poly.pdbx_strand_id
1 'polypeptide(L)'
;MINYQDILNASDPKVIFLKCERHVIEDADYRAMDGLNQSYLKKVYTHGVPHAENQRLNPMEKTPALVMGSLFHTLVLEEDQFSSRYAVLPDIDRRTKEGKLLYAEFEAAAGGKDLIKEADLNTAMRMRDSAVPLMYEGIRPDKTNAMNEISYSGILEIEYKWEGEDERLELPFKIRCDMVALVDEGNGKVIEIRDIKSLASLSDSDVIGSAKSHLWSMQCAFYRDVVFAHEPKPSKFVYVATEKEAPNMSRRYVCSEEMYQRGRAQYKHALVKYAQWLKAGKPSTADYVGESILNA
;
A
#
# COMPACT_ATOMS: atom_id res chain seq x y z
N MET A 1 -13.67 -19.64 -13.70
CA MET A 1 -13.91 -18.66 -12.64
C MET A 1 -13.92 -19.42 -11.32
N ILE A 2 -12.95 -19.22 -10.46
CA ILE A 2 -13.03 -19.76 -9.10
C ILE A 2 -14.20 -19.03 -8.45
N ASN A 3 -15.24 -19.78 -8.06
CA ASN A 3 -16.41 -19.22 -7.41
C ASN A 3 -15.94 -18.62 -6.06
N TYR A 4 -16.22 -17.34 -5.86
CA TYR A 4 -15.82 -16.61 -4.65
C TYR A 4 -16.39 -17.28 -3.37
N GLN A 5 -17.55 -17.91 -3.51
CA GLN A 5 -18.20 -18.69 -2.45
C GLN A 5 -17.39 -19.94 -2.09
N ASP A 6 -16.68 -20.53 -3.03
CA ASP A 6 -15.84 -21.72 -2.77
C ASP A 6 -14.57 -21.35 -2.01
N ILE A 7 -14.06 -20.11 -2.19
CA ILE A 7 -12.95 -19.57 -1.38
C ILE A 7 -13.41 -19.26 0.06
N LEU A 8 -14.66 -18.84 0.23
CA LEU A 8 -15.25 -18.57 1.55
C LEU A 8 -15.64 -19.84 2.28
N ASN A 9 -15.97 -20.93 1.55
CA ASN A 9 -16.42 -22.21 2.09
C ASN A 9 -15.30 -23.25 2.23
N ALA A 10 -14.16 -23.08 1.55
CA ALA A 10 -12.96 -23.83 1.88
C ALA A 10 -12.57 -23.49 3.31
N SER A 11 -12.30 -24.51 4.13
CA SER A 11 -11.85 -24.34 5.53
C SER A 11 -10.88 -23.16 5.60
N ASP A 12 -11.40 -22.02 6.09
CA ASP A 12 -10.74 -20.72 6.00
C ASP A 12 -9.35 -20.84 6.64
N PRO A 13 -8.23 -20.65 5.89
CA PRO A 13 -6.92 -20.85 6.47
C PRO A 13 -6.79 -19.91 7.67
N LYS A 14 -6.42 -20.48 8.81
CA LYS A 14 -6.28 -19.71 10.03
C LYS A 14 -4.98 -18.94 9.99
N VAL A 15 -5.05 -17.64 10.25
CA VAL A 15 -3.89 -16.76 10.41
C VAL A 15 -3.89 -16.23 11.82
N ILE A 16 -2.77 -16.40 12.52
CA ILE A 16 -2.56 -15.93 13.90
C ILE A 16 -1.35 -15.01 13.89
N PHE A 17 -1.50 -13.80 14.40
CA PHE A 17 -0.39 -12.90 14.62
C PHE A 17 0.26 -13.22 15.97
N LEU A 18 1.44 -13.89 15.94
CA LEU A 18 2.16 -14.34 17.14
C LEU A 18 2.90 -13.19 17.82
N LYS A 19 3.45 -12.29 17.02
CA LYS A 19 4.19 -11.11 17.46
C LYS A 19 3.84 -9.95 16.55
N CYS A 20 3.56 -8.79 17.12
CA CYS A 20 3.31 -7.56 16.38
C CYS A 20 3.87 -6.37 17.13
N GLU A 21 4.85 -5.71 16.56
CA GLU A 21 5.53 -4.54 17.13
C GLU A 21 5.32 -3.32 16.24
N ARG A 22 5.16 -2.18 16.89
CA ARG A 22 5.03 -0.88 16.23
C ARG A 22 6.37 -0.15 16.21
N HIS A 23 6.67 0.49 15.09
CA HIS A 23 7.93 1.22 14.87
C HIS A 23 7.66 2.62 14.32
N VAL A 24 8.44 3.58 14.80
CA VAL A 24 8.59 4.91 14.20
C VAL A 24 9.97 4.93 13.57
N ILE A 25 10.04 4.69 12.27
CA ILE A 25 11.29 4.51 11.52
C ILE A 25 11.19 5.21 10.15
N GLU A 26 12.32 5.56 9.59
CA GLU A 26 12.41 6.12 8.25
C GLU A 26 12.00 5.10 7.16
N ASP A 27 11.60 5.60 5.99
CA ASP A 27 11.19 4.75 4.86
C ASP A 27 12.30 3.78 4.42
N ALA A 28 13.56 4.21 4.47
CA ALA A 28 14.71 3.37 4.13
C ALA A 28 14.83 2.16 5.07
N ASP A 29 14.66 2.38 6.37
CA ASP A 29 14.72 1.32 7.38
C ASP A 29 13.54 0.36 7.23
N TYR A 30 12.33 0.91 7.01
CA TYR A 30 11.16 0.07 6.69
C TYR A 30 11.38 -0.80 5.45
N ARG A 31 11.96 -0.25 4.38
CA ARG A 31 12.26 -1.03 3.16
C ARG A 31 13.28 -2.13 3.42
N ALA A 32 14.28 -1.86 4.24
CA ALA A 32 15.33 -2.82 4.62
C ALA A 32 14.82 -3.95 5.53
N MET A 33 13.71 -3.75 6.27
CA MET A 33 13.14 -4.82 7.10
C MET A 33 12.74 -6.02 6.26
N ASP A 34 12.93 -7.22 6.80
CA ASP A 34 12.33 -8.44 6.23
C ASP A 34 10.83 -8.51 6.53
N GLY A 35 10.09 -9.23 5.71
CA GLY A 35 8.68 -9.51 5.90
C GLY A 35 7.81 -9.32 4.66
N LEU A 36 6.77 -10.13 4.61
CA LEU A 36 5.73 -10.04 3.59
C LEU A 36 4.90 -8.77 3.81
N ASN A 37 4.82 -7.93 2.80
CA ASN A 37 3.97 -6.75 2.82
C ASN A 37 2.76 -6.88 1.88
N GLN A 38 1.81 -5.97 2.00
CA GLN A 38 0.59 -5.99 1.19
C GLN A 38 0.88 -5.97 -0.33
N SER A 39 1.87 -5.19 -0.78
CA SER A 39 2.20 -5.10 -2.20
C SER A 39 2.75 -6.43 -2.75
N TYR A 40 3.54 -7.13 -1.95
CA TYR A 40 4.01 -8.47 -2.28
C TYR A 40 2.85 -9.47 -2.32
N LEU A 41 2.02 -9.51 -1.27
CA LEU A 41 0.85 -10.40 -1.20
C LEU A 41 -0.14 -10.14 -2.34
N LYS A 42 -0.35 -8.87 -2.71
CA LYS A 42 -1.14 -8.49 -3.89
C LYS A 42 -0.57 -9.13 -5.16
N LYS A 43 0.74 -9.08 -5.36
CA LYS A 43 1.39 -9.67 -6.54
C LYS A 43 1.29 -11.19 -6.53
N VAL A 44 1.46 -11.84 -5.37
CA VAL A 44 1.24 -13.28 -5.22
C VAL A 44 -0.20 -13.65 -5.59
N TYR A 45 -1.18 -12.89 -5.08
CA TYR A 45 -2.60 -13.14 -5.36
C TYR A 45 -2.93 -13.03 -6.84
N THR A 46 -2.42 -11.99 -7.51
CA THR A 46 -2.79 -11.66 -8.90
C THR A 46 -1.96 -12.39 -9.97
N HIS A 47 -0.70 -12.69 -9.70
CA HIS A 47 0.23 -13.23 -10.70
C HIS A 47 1.01 -14.47 -10.23
N GLY A 48 0.87 -14.86 -8.96
CA GLY A 48 1.61 -15.97 -8.38
C GLY A 48 2.97 -15.59 -7.78
N VAL A 49 3.54 -16.52 -7.00
CA VAL A 49 4.76 -16.28 -6.24
C VAL A 49 5.98 -15.99 -7.12
N PRO A 50 6.23 -16.72 -8.24
CA PRO A 50 7.40 -16.43 -9.08
C PRO A 50 7.44 -15.00 -9.63
N HIS A 51 6.28 -14.42 -9.99
CA HIS A 51 6.20 -13.02 -10.43
C HIS A 51 6.45 -12.04 -9.28
N ALA A 52 5.97 -12.35 -8.07
CA ALA A 52 6.22 -11.53 -6.89
C ALA A 52 7.71 -11.54 -6.51
N GLU A 53 8.37 -12.69 -6.56
CA GLU A 53 9.82 -12.82 -6.32
C GLU A 53 10.64 -12.11 -7.39
N ASN A 54 10.29 -12.27 -8.68
CA ASN A 54 10.97 -11.57 -9.74
C ASN A 54 10.88 -10.05 -9.57
N GLN A 55 9.72 -9.51 -9.20
CA GLN A 55 9.57 -8.07 -8.97
C GLN A 55 10.31 -7.60 -7.71
N ARG A 56 10.40 -8.43 -6.67
CA ARG A 56 11.17 -8.14 -5.46
C ARG A 56 12.67 -8.03 -5.74
N LEU A 57 13.20 -8.94 -6.58
CA LEU A 57 14.61 -8.98 -6.96
C LEU A 57 14.96 -7.92 -8.03
N ASN A 58 14.00 -7.57 -8.88
CA ASN A 58 14.15 -6.62 -9.98
C ASN A 58 13.10 -5.51 -9.85
N PRO A 59 13.26 -4.57 -8.91
CA PRO A 59 12.31 -3.48 -8.71
C PRO A 59 12.22 -2.63 -9.96
N MET A 60 10.99 -2.24 -10.33
CA MET A 60 10.73 -1.38 -11.48
C MET A 60 11.20 0.04 -11.19
N GLU A 61 11.65 0.73 -12.24
CA GLU A 61 11.92 2.17 -12.18
C GLU A 61 10.66 2.96 -11.82
N LYS A 62 10.86 4.07 -11.14
CA LYS A 62 9.77 4.98 -10.78
C LYS A 62 9.16 5.59 -12.04
N THR A 63 7.87 5.38 -12.25
CA THR A 63 7.13 6.09 -13.30
C THR A 63 6.76 7.51 -12.85
N PRO A 64 6.50 8.47 -13.76
CA PRO A 64 6.03 9.81 -13.38
C PRO A 64 4.77 9.78 -12.49
N ALA A 65 3.88 8.81 -12.71
CA ALA A 65 2.69 8.63 -11.89
C ALA A 65 3.03 8.20 -10.44
N LEU A 66 4.06 7.36 -10.26
CA LEU A 66 4.55 6.98 -8.93
C LEU A 66 5.25 8.15 -8.24
N VAL A 67 6.05 8.94 -8.98
CA VAL A 67 6.69 10.15 -8.42
C VAL A 67 5.63 11.15 -7.95
N MET A 68 4.58 11.41 -8.75
CA MET A 68 3.47 12.28 -8.36
C MET A 68 2.74 11.74 -7.12
N GLY A 69 2.48 10.42 -7.05
CA GLY A 69 1.89 9.80 -5.87
C GLY A 69 2.75 9.98 -4.63
N SER A 70 4.05 9.70 -4.71
CA SER A 70 5.00 9.88 -3.61
C SER A 70 5.12 11.34 -3.17
N LEU A 71 5.15 12.28 -4.13
CA LEU A 71 5.17 13.73 -3.85
C LEU A 71 3.92 14.15 -3.06
N PHE A 72 2.74 13.70 -3.50
CA PHE A 72 1.49 13.99 -2.83
C PHE A 72 1.47 13.43 -1.40
N HIS A 73 1.89 12.17 -1.20
CA HIS A 73 2.03 11.57 0.14
C HIS A 73 2.96 12.40 1.04
N THR A 74 4.15 12.74 0.53
CA THR A 74 5.11 13.55 1.31
C THR A 74 4.51 14.89 1.73
N LEU A 75 3.84 15.61 0.82
CA LEU A 75 3.23 16.90 1.14
C LEU A 75 2.08 16.81 2.17
N VAL A 76 1.38 15.69 2.26
CA VAL A 76 0.28 15.51 3.21
C VAL A 76 0.77 15.01 4.58
N LEU A 77 1.72 14.09 4.60
CA LEU A 77 2.09 13.32 5.79
C LEU A 77 3.41 13.74 6.41
N GLU A 78 4.38 14.16 5.59
CA GLU A 78 5.77 14.43 5.95
C GLU A 78 6.30 15.68 5.21
N GLU A 79 5.58 16.81 5.27
CA GLU A 79 5.89 18.02 4.49
C GLU A 79 7.32 18.54 4.76
N ASP A 80 7.82 18.34 5.99
CA ASP A 80 9.19 18.66 6.38
C ASP A 80 10.26 17.87 5.60
N GLN A 81 9.92 16.70 5.07
CA GLN A 81 10.80 15.86 4.26
C GLN A 81 10.84 16.28 2.78
N PHE A 82 10.01 17.23 2.36
CA PHE A 82 9.95 17.64 0.95
C PHE A 82 11.34 18.03 0.40
N SER A 83 12.03 18.93 1.08
CA SER A 83 13.32 19.46 0.61
C SER A 83 14.46 18.40 0.60
N SER A 84 14.35 17.36 1.40
CA SER A 84 15.30 16.24 1.40
C SER A 84 15.07 15.26 0.26
N ARG A 85 13.81 15.09 -0.18
CA ARG A 85 13.40 14.07 -1.16
C ARG A 85 13.25 14.58 -2.59
N TYR A 86 12.94 15.87 -2.77
CA TYR A 86 12.61 16.45 -4.08
C TYR A 86 13.45 17.69 -4.41
N ALA A 87 13.68 17.90 -5.71
CA ALA A 87 14.23 19.12 -6.26
C ALA A 87 13.35 19.61 -7.42
N VAL A 88 12.95 20.88 -7.37
CA VAL A 88 12.10 21.47 -8.42
C VAL A 88 12.97 21.85 -9.61
N LEU A 89 12.74 21.19 -10.73
CA LEU A 89 13.46 21.40 -11.97
C LEU A 89 13.09 22.77 -12.56
N PRO A 90 14.07 23.64 -12.84
CA PRO A 90 13.84 24.87 -13.60
C PRO A 90 13.26 24.57 -14.99
N ASP A 91 12.65 25.56 -15.62
CA ASP A 91 12.18 25.40 -17.00
C ASP A 91 13.38 25.33 -17.97
N ILE A 92 13.76 24.12 -18.33
CA ILE A 92 14.92 23.80 -19.18
C ILE A 92 14.44 23.15 -20.47
N ASP A 93 14.72 23.78 -21.61
CA ASP A 93 14.48 23.16 -22.94
C ASP A 93 15.52 22.09 -23.26
N ARG A 94 15.25 20.85 -22.88
CA ARG A 94 16.10 19.67 -23.10
C ARG A 94 16.30 19.28 -24.57
N ARG A 95 15.68 19.96 -25.52
CA ARG A 95 15.90 19.72 -26.97
C ARG A 95 17.19 20.35 -27.44
N THR A 96 17.67 21.40 -26.78
CA THR A 96 18.92 22.09 -27.10
C THR A 96 20.11 21.40 -26.43
N LYS A 97 21.33 21.63 -27.01
CA LYS A 97 22.56 21.11 -26.42
C LYS A 97 22.85 21.75 -25.07
N GLU A 98 22.61 23.03 -24.95
CA GLU A 98 22.78 23.83 -23.72
C GLU A 98 21.78 23.32 -22.61
N GLY A 99 20.51 23.17 -22.97
CA GLY A 99 19.51 22.66 -22.02
C GLY A 99 19.78 21.23 -21.54
N LYS A 100 20.35 20.36 -22.38
CA LYS A 100 20.81 19.04 -21.94
C LYS A 100 21.94 19.13 -20.91
N LEU A 101 22.88 20.06 -21.11
CA LEU A 101 24.00 20.28 -20.18
C LEU A 101 23.48 20.82 -18.85
N LEU A 102 22.65 21.87 -18.89
CA LEU A 102 22.03 22.45 -17.68
C LEU A 102 21.21 21.42 -16.90
N TYR A 103 20.46 20.57 -17.59
CA TYR A 103 19.72 19.49 -16.94
C TYR A 103 20.65 18.50 -16.22
N ALA A 104 21.73 18.08 -16.87
CA ALA A 104 22.70 17.16 -16.29
C ALA A 104 23.42 17.77 -15.07
N GLU A 105 23.76 19.05 -15.12
CA GLU A 105 24.35 19.79 -14.00
C GLU A 105 23.36 19.87 -12.83
N PHE A 106 22.09 20.18 -13.10
CA PHE A 106 21.04 20.25 -12.08
C PHE A 106 20.78 18.86 -11.44
N GLU A 107 20.71 17.82 -12.26
CA GLU A 107 20.53 16.45 -11.80
C GLU A 107 21.69 15.99 -10.89
N ALA A 108 22.92 16.31 -11.26
CA ALA A 108 24.10 16.04 -10.44
C ALA A 108 24.06 16.81 -9.10
N ALA A 109 23.65 18.08 -9.14
CA ALA A 109 23.52 18.93 -7.95
C ALA A 109 22.36 18.50 -7.03
N ALA A 110 21.32 17.88 -7.59
CA ALA A 110 20.15 17.38 -6.82
C ALA A 110 20.52 16.22 -5.89
N GLY A 111 21.65 15.54 -6.08
CA GLY A 111 22.16 14.57 -5.12
C GLY A 111 21.25 13.35 -4.92
N GLY A 112 20.61 12.86 -6.00
CA GLY A 112 19.73 11.69 -5.98
C GLY A 112 18.29 11.96 -5.55
N LYS A 113 17.90 13.22 -5.36
CA LYS A 113 16.49 13.62 -5.15
C LYS A 113 15.65 13.35 -6.41
N ASP A 114 14.38 13.07 -6.21
CA ASP A 114 13.43 12.97 -7.32
C ASP A 114 13.24 14.38 -7.95
N LEU A 115 13.48 14.49 -9.25
CA LEU A 115 13.30 15.76 -9.98
C LEU A 115 11.83 15.92 -10.37
N ILE A 116 11.22 17.02 -9.98
CA ILE A 116 9.82 17.34 -10.26
C ILE A 116 9.70 18.66 -11.00
N LYS A 117 8.71 18.79 -11.87
CA LYS A 117 8.40 20.07 -12.53
C LYS A 117 7.60 20.96 -11.58
N GLU A 118 7.73 22.26 -11.75
CA GLU A 118 6.93 23.23 -11.00
C GLU A 118 5.41 23.02 -11.16
N ALA A 119 4.97 22.67 -12.37
CA ALA A 119 3.56 22.35 -12.64
C ALA A 119 3.07 21.11 -11.85
N ASP A 120 3.93 20.10 -11.69
CA ASP A 120 3.61 18.90 -10.91
C ASP A 120 3.55 19.23 -9.42
N LEU A 121 4.49 20.05 -8.92
CA LEU A 121 4.46 20.56 -7.54
C LEU A 121 3.16 21.34 -7.27
N ASN A 122 2.82 22.29 -8.13
CA ASN A 122 1.61 23.09 -8.00
C ASN A 122 0.33 22.23 -7.99
N THR A 123 0.31 21.16 -8.79
CA THR A 123 -0.80 20.18 -8.77
C THR A 123 -0.83 19.40 -7.47
N ALA A 124 0.30 18.90 -7.01
CA ALA A 124 0.38 18.15 -5.75
C ALA A 124 0.02 19.02 -4.54
N MET A 125 0.36 20.31 -4.55
CA MET A 125 -0.06 21.25 -3.50
C MET A 125 -1.56 21.46 -3.47
N ARG A 126 -2.23 21.62 -4.62
CA ARG A 126 -3.70 21.70 -4.66
C ARG A 126 -4.37 20.41 -4.18
N MET A 127 -3.82 19.26 -4.56
CA MET A 127 -4.26 17.95 -4.06
C MET A 127 -4.11 17.86 -2.54
N ARG A 128 -2.96 18.29 -1.98
CA ARG A 128 -2.72 18.36 -0.54
C ARG A 128 -3.77 19.21 0.16
N ASP A 129 -4.00 20.41 -0.34
CA ASP A 129 -4.92 21.38 0.27
C ASP A 129 -6.36 20.83 0.34
N SER A 130 -6.74 20.01 -0.64
CA SER A 130 -8.03 19.29 -0.65
C SER A 130 -8.04 18.07 0.28
N ALA A 131 -6.93 17.34 0.40
CA ALA A 131 -6.85 16.10 1.16
C ALA A 131 -6.66 16.31 2.67
N VAL A 132 -5.85 17.31 3.08
CA VAL A 132 -5.48 17.55 4.48
C VAL A 132 -6.68 17.71 5.41
N PRO A 133 -7.73 18.50 5.09
CA PRO A 133 -8.90 18.62 5.95
C PRO A 133 -9.59 17.26 6.22
N LEU A 134 -9.62 16.38 5.22
CA LEU A 134 -10.22 15.05 5.34
C LEU A 134 -9.30 14.04 6.04
N MET A 135 -7.99 14.17 5.77
CA MET A 135 -6.97 13.30 6.38
C MET A 135 -6.81 13.55 7.87
N TYR A 136 -6.99 14.82 8.31
CA TYR A 136 -6.86 15.22 9.71
C TYR A 136 -8.21 15.50 10.40
N GLU A 137 -9.34 15.12 9.82
CA GLU A 137 -10.66 15.25 10.46
C GLU A 137 -10.70 14.48 11.79
N GLY A 138 -11.14 15.14 12.86
CA GLY A 138 -11.19 14.56 14.21
C GLY A 138 -9.81 14.39 14.89
N ILE A 139 -8.73 14.88 14.26
CA ILE A 139 -7.40 14.90 14.85
C ILE A 139 -7.26 16.19 15.67
N ARG A 140 -6.66 16.07 16.86
CA ARG A 140 -6.39 17.21 17.74
C ARG A 140 -5.37 18.14 17.08
N PRO A 141 -5.43 19.46 17.37
CA PRO A 141 -4.48 20.41 16.81
C PRO A 141 -3.01 20.08 17.14
N ASP A 142 -2.75 19.48 18.32
CA ASP A 142 -1.43 19.02 18.76
C ASP A 142 -1.03 17.65 18.18
N LYS A 143 -1.90 17.04 17.35
CA LYS A 143 -1.73 15.73 16.72
C LYS A 143 -1.41 14.57 17.67
N THR A 144 -1.64 14.72 18.98
CA THR A 144 -1.31 13.69 19.99
C THR A 144 -2.14 12.40 19.87
N ASN A 145 -3.22 12.41 19.09
CA ASN A 145 -4.08 11.27 18.84
C ASN A 145 -3.92 10.66 17.44
N ALA A 146 -2.85 11.01 16.72
CA ALA A 146 -2.54 10.45 15.40
C ALA A 146 -1.03 10.23 15.23
N MET A 147 -0.68 9.26 14.39
CA MET A 147 0.68 8.95 13.99
C MET A 147 0.71 8.76 12.48
N ASN A 148 1.57 9.52 11.80
CA ASN A 148 1.79 9.38 10.37
C ASN A 148 2.91 8.37 10.10
N GLU A 149 2.87 7.74 8.93
CA GLU A 149 3.93 6.87 8.40
C GLU A 149 4.38 5.81 9.43
N ILE A 150 3.41 5.25 10.16
CA ILE A 150 3.68 4.30 11.24
C ILE A 150 3.82 2.88 10.71
N SER A 151 4.89 2.20 11.10
CA SER A 151 5.19 0.84 10.66
C SER A 151 4.85 -0.18 11.73
N TYR A 152 4.45 -1.37 11.29
CA TYR A 152 4.28 -2.56 12.13
C TYR A 152 5.00 -3.73 11.48
N SER A 153 5.62 -4.57 12.30
CA SER A 153 6.22 -5.81 11.85
C SER A 153 6.08 -6.90 12.91
N GLY A 154 6.29 -8.12 12.50
CA GLY A 154 6.21 -9.26 13.42
C GLY A 154 6.22 -10.59 12.72
N ILE A 155 5.67 -11.58 13.41
CA ILE A 155 5.52 -12.95 12.93
C ILE A 155 4.05 -13.31 12.93
N LEU A 156 3.57 -13.86 11.83
CA LEU A 156 2.28 -14.52 11.75
C LEU A 156 2.47 -16.02 11.50
N GLU A 157 1.57 -16.83 12.03
CA GLU A 157 1.45 -18.24 11.71
C GLU A 157 0.27 -18.43 10.75
N ILE A 158 0.48 -19.23 9.71
CA ILE A 158 -0.60 -19.68 8.82
C ILE A 158 -0.78 -21.20 8.92
N GLU A 159 -2.03 -21.63 9.15
CA GLU A 159 -2.44 -23.03 9.02
C GLU A 159 -2.99 -23.24 7.61
N TYR A 160 -2.48 -24.23 6.89
CA TYR A 160 -2.88 -24.50 5.50
C TYR A 160 -2.83 -25.99 5.17
N LYS A 161 -3.46 -26.39 4.08
CA LYS A 161 -3.42 -27.78 3.59
C LYS A 161 -2.29 -27.97 2.59
N TRP A 162 -1.52 -29.05 2.79
CA TRP A 162 -0.53 -29.55 1.85
C TRP A 162 -0.70 -31.06 1.68
N GLU A 163 -0.98 -31.51 0.44
CA GLU A 163 -1.21 -32.94 0.12
C GLU A 163 -2.25 -33.62 1.04
N GLY A 164 -3.24 -32.86 1.51
CA GLY A 164 -4.31 -33.33 2.40
C GLY A 164 -4.04 -33.17 3.89
N GLU A 165 -2.79 -32.96 4.28
CA GLU A 165 -2.38 -32.79 5.67
C GLU A 165 -2.42 -31.33 6.12
N ASP A 166 -2.65 -31.14 7.42
CA ASP A 166 -2.61 -29.82 8.06
C ASP A 166 -1.16 -29.42 8.36
N GLU A 167 -0.72 -28.31 7.80
CA GLU A 167 0.60 -27.75 7.98
C GLU A 167 0.53 -26.37 8.64
N ARG A 168 1.61 -25.98 9.32
CA ARG A 168 1.79 -24.67 9.92
C ARG A 168 3.11 -24.05 9.48
N LEU A 169 3.09 -22.76 9.26
CA LEU A 169 4.29 -22.03 8.89
C LEU A 169 4.28 -20.62 9.52
N GLU A 170 5.37 -20.27 10.17
CA GLU A 170 5.61 -18.91 10.64
C GLU A 170 6.25 -18.08 9.54
N LEU A 171 5.72 -16.89 9.33
CA LEU A 171 6.16 -15.97 8.30
C LEU A 171 6.35 -14.56 8.88
N PRO A 172 7.45 -13.88 8.57
CA PRO A 172 7.60 -12.48 8.92
C PRO A 172 6.67 -11.62 8.07
N PHE A 173 6.11 -10.60 8.68
CA PHE A 173 5.30 -9.61 7.99
C PHE A 173 5.72 -8.19 8.34
N LYS A 174 5.37 -7.24 7.46
CA LYS A 174 5.50 -5.81 7.71
C LYS A 174 4.42 -5.01 6.98
N ILE A 175 3.97 -3.94 7.61
CA ILE A 175 3.09 -2.94 7.00
C ILE A 175 3.57 -1.54 7.38
N ARG A 176 3.22 -0.54 6.56
CA ARG A 176 3.37 0.88 6.87
C ARG A 176 2.04 1.56 6.58
N CYS A 177 1.46 2.15 7.61
CA CYS A 177 0.20 2.88 7.51
C CYS A 177 0.50 4.36 7.27
N ASP A 178 -0.19 4.97 6.33
CA ASP A 178 -0.07 6.42 6.08
C ASP A 178 -0.44 7.21 7.34
N MET A 179 -1.52 6.82 8.01
CA MET A 179 -1.89 7.37 9.33
C MET A 179 -2.65 6.34 10.17
N VAL A 180 -2.36 6.30 11.45
CA VAL A 180 -3.18 5.64 12.48
C VAL A 180 -3.61 6.67 13.50
N ALA A 181 -4.92 6.83 13.70
CA ALA A 181 -5.50 7.83 14.57
C ALA A 181 -6.49 7.21 15.57
N LEU A 182 -6.55 7.74 16.77
CA LEU A 182 -7.56 7.40 17.77
C LEU A 182 -8.63 8.49 17.78
N VAL A 183 -9.79 8.20 17.21
CA VAL A 183 -10.89 9.15 17.02
C VAL A 183 -12.03 8.85 18.01
N ASP A 184 -12.66 9.90 18.51
CA ASP A 184 -13.85 9.80 19.36
C ASP A 184 -15.11 9.89 18.49
N GLU A 185 -15.92 8.83 18.52
CA GLU A 185 -17.19 8.75 17.78
C GLU A 185 -18.42 9.05 18.67
N GLY A 186 -18.21 9.60 19.86
CA GLY A 186 -19.28 9.93 20.78
C GLY A 186 -19.80 8.75 21.61
N ASN A 187 -19.69 7.53 21.10
CA ASN A 187 -20.00 6.27 21.78
C ASN A 187 -18.76 5.46 22.18
N GLY A 188 -17.58 6.02 21.95
CA GLY A 188 -16.29 5.42 22.26
C GLY A 188 -15.18 5.78 21.29
N LYS A 189 -13.96 5.39 21.64
CA LYS A 189 -12.78 5.63 20.81
C LYS A 189 -12.58 4.48 19.84
N VAL A 190 -12.35 4.81 18.58
CA VAL A 190 -12.10 3.89 17.48
C VAL A 190 -10.75 4.20 16.83
N ILE A 191 -9.99 3.18 16.50
CA ILE A 191 -8.78 3.34 15.68
C ILE A 191 -9.21 3.53 14.23
N GLU A 192 -8.88 4.68 13.63
CA GLU A 192 -8.95 4.88 12.18
C GLU A 192 -7.58 4.67 11.57
N ILE A 193 -7.49 3.73 10.63
CA ILE A 193 -6.34 3.58 9.72
C ILE A 193 -6.70 4.36 8.46
N ARG A 194 -5.98 5.43 8.18
CA ARG A 194 -6.21 6.30 7.02
C ARG A 194 -5.13 6.11 6.00
N ASP A 195 -5.51 6.05 4.73
CA ASP A 195 -4.61 5.82 3.61
C ASP A 195 -4.97 6.74 2.45
N ILE A 196 -3.98 7.41 1.89
CA ILE A 196 -4.14 8.38 0.82
C ILE A 196 -4.05 7.69 -0.53
N LYS A 197 -4.92 8.08 -1.45
CA LYS A 197 -4.90 7.60 -2.83
C LYS A 197 -5.01 8.76 -3.82
N SER A 198 -4.12 8.78 -4.81
CA SER A 198 -4.26 9.68 -5.96
C SER A 198 -4.90 8.94 -7.13
N LEU A 199 -6.02 9.45 -7.65
CA LEU A 199 -6.79 8.86 -8.73
C LEU A 199 -6.82 9.78 -9.96
N ALA A 200 -7.24 9.25 -11.09
CA ALA A 200 -7.51 10.08 -12.27
C ALA A 200 -8.75 10.96 -12.02
N SER A 201 -9.83 10.35 -11.52
CA SER A 201 -11.06 11.05 -11.15
C SER A 201 -11.72 10.39 -9.93
N LEU A 202 -12.67 11.09 -9.30
CA LEU A 202 -13.51 10.58 -8.21
C LEU A 202 -14.89 10.10 -8.70
N SER A 203 -15.05 9.81 -10.01
CA SER A 203 -16.26 9.14 -10.48
C SER A 203 -16.40 7.76 -9.82
N ASP A 204 -17.60 7.32 -9.55
CA ASP A 204 -17.83 6.03 -8.90
C ASP A 204 -17.19 4.86 -9.68
N SER A 205 -17.21 4.92 -11.02
CA SER A 205 -16.57 3.91 -11.89
C SER A 205 -15.06 3.86 -11.70
N ASP A 206 -14.39 5.02 -11.62
CA ASP A 206 -12.93 5.10 -11.49
C ASP A 206 -12.47 4.69 -10.09
N VAL A 207 -13.20 5.10 -9.06
CA VAL A 207 -12.94 4.70 -7.67
C VAL A 207 -13.12 3.20 -7.51
N ILE A 208 -14.24 2.63 -7.98
CA ILE A 208 -14.51 1.19 -7.89
C ILE A 208 -13.50 0.41 -8.75
N GLY A 209 -13.19 0.89 -9.95
CA GLY A 209 -12.18 0.29 -10.84
C GLY A 209 -10.81 0.24 -10.18
N SER A 210 -10.37 1.36 -9.60
CA SER A 210 -9.10 1.45 -8.86
C SER A 210 -9.10 0.56 -7.61
N ALA A 211 -10.18 0.56 -6.83
CA ALA A 211 -10.29 -0.28 -5.64
C ALA A 211 -10.19 -1.77 -5.96
N LYS A 212 -10.78 -2.21 -7.08
CA LYS A 212 -10.69 -3.59 -7.57
C LYS A 212 -9.30 -3.93 -8.09
N SER A 213 -8.75 -3.12 -9.01
CA SER A 213 -7.46 -3.38 -9.67
C SER A 213 -6.28 -3.31 -8.71
N HIS A 214 -6.35 -2.45 -7.71
CA HIS A 214 -5.32 -2.30 -6.68
C HIS A 214 -5.58 -3.10 -5.41
N LEU A 215 -6.65 -3.91 -5.36
CA LEU A 215 -7.02 -4.75 -4.21
C LEU A 215 -7.04 -3.95 -2.89
N TRP A 216 -7.76 -2.82 -2.86
CA TRP A 216 -7.91 -2.02 -1.64
C TRP A 216 -8.52 -2.83 -0.50
N SER A 217 -9.39 -3.80 -0.82
CA SER A 217 -9.92 -4.75 0.16
C SER A 217 -8.83 -5.53 0.89
N MET A 218 -7.81 -6.02 0.17
CA MET A 218 -6.68 -6.74 0.76
C MET A 218 -5.88 -5.82 1.70
N GLN A 219 -5.59 -4.59 1.29
CA GLN A 219 -4.89 -3.61 2.13
C GLN A 219 -5.69 -3.31 3.40
N CYS A 220 -6.97 -2.98 3.24
CA CYS A 220 -7.88 -2.72 4.35
C CYS A 220 -7.87 -3.85 5.38
N ALA A 221 -8.02 -5.10 4.93
CA ALA A 221 -8.12 -6.24 5.82
C ALA A 221 -6.79 -6.55 6.53
N PHE A 222 -5.71 -6.64 5.75
CA PHE A 222 -4.40 -6.98 6.30
C PHE A 222 -3.92 -5.93 7.31
N TYR A 223 -4.11 -4.64 7.02
CA TYR A 223 -3.71 -3.56 7.92
C TYR A 223 -4.57 -3.53 9.19
N ARG A 224 -5.89 -3.70 9.06
CA ARG A 224 -6.77 -3.77 10.23
C ARG A 224 -6.42 -4.94 11.15
N ASP A 225 -6.15 -6.14 10.59
CA ASP A 225 -5.81 -7.32 11.37
C ASP A 225 -4.46 -7.15 12.08
N VAL A 226 -3.45 -6.58 11.42
CA VAL A 226 -2.15 -6.27 12.03
C VAL A 226 -2.28 -5.23 13.14
N VAL A 227 -2.99 -4.12 12.89
CA VAL A 227 -3.19 -3.07 13.91
C VAL A 227 -3.98 -3.62 15.10
N PHE A 228 -5.00 -4.45 14.86
CA PHE A 228 -5.76 -5.11 15.92
C PHE A 228 -4.90 -6.09 16.74
N ALA A 229 -3.98 -6.82 16.10
CA ALA A 229 -3.05 -7.72 16.79
C ALA A 229 -2.10 -6.96 17.73
N HIS A 230 -1.72 -5.73 17.37
CA HIS A 230 -0.91 -4.86 18.22
C HIS A 230 -1.75 -4.19 19.34
N GLU A 231 -2.91 -3.67 18.97
CA GLU A 231 -3.81 -2.96 19.89
C GLU A 231 -5.26 -3.40 19.65
N PRO A 232 -5.81 -4.35 20.46
CA PRO A 232 -7.12 -4.95 20.24
C PRO A 232 -8.26 -3.98 20.61
N LYS A 233 -8.46 -3.00 19.75
CA LYS A 233 -9.55 -2.01 19.83
C LYS A 233 -10.40 -2.04 18.56
N PRO A 234 -11.67 -1.61 18.63
CA PRO A 234 -12.48 -1.39 17.44
C PRO A 234 -11.72 -0.52 16.44
N SER A 235 -11.70 -0.95 15.18
CA SER A 235 -10.97 -0.25 14.14
C SER A 235 -11.75 -0.18 12.83
N LYS A 236 -11.53 0.88 12.06
CA LYS A 236 -12.02 1.03 10.70
C LYS A 236 -10.91 1.51 9.78
N PHE A 237 -11.04 1.21 8.51
CA PHE A 237 -10.12 1.67 7.48
C PHE A 237 -10.80 2.72 6.59
N VAL A 238 -10.08 3.79 6.31
CA VAL A 238 -10.57 4.93 5.55
C VAL A 238 -9.59 5.27 4.45
N TYR A 239 -10.06 5.28 3.20
CA TYR A 239 -9.32 5.84 2.09
C TYR A 239 -9.67 7.32 1.92
N VAL A 240 -8.66 8.18 1.79
CA VAL A 240 -8.81 9.57 1.35
C VAL A 240 -8.31 9.63 -0.09
N ALA A 241 -9.25 9.56 -1.03
CA ALA A 241 -8.93 9.59 -2.44
C ALA A 241 -9.01 11.02 -2.98
N THR A 242 -8.00 11.42 -3.77
CA THR A 242 -7.86 12.75 -4.36
C THR A 242 -7.62 12.63 -5.86
N GLU A 243 -8.36 13.38 -6.65
CA GLU A 243 -8.18 13.41 -8.10
C GLU A 243 -6.97 14.27 -8.50
N LYS A 244 -6.23 13.79 -9.52
CA LYS A 244 -5.06 14.51 -10.07
C LYS A 244 -5.44 15.67 -10.96
N GLU A 245 -6.59 15.56 -11.63
CA GLU A 245 -7.10 16.60 -12.52
C GLU A 245 -7.85 17.67 -11.73
N ALA A 246 -7.82 18.90 -12.22
CA ALA A 246 -8.58 19.98 -11.63
C ALA A 246 -10.10 19.67 -11.63
N PRO A 247 -10.81 19.97 -10.53
CA PRO A 247 -10.43 20.87 -9.44
C PRO A 247 -9.65 20.22 -8.29
N ASN A 248 -9.09 19.02 -8.42
CA ASN A 248 -8.31 18.29 -7.42
C ASN A 248 -9.11 17.98 -6.14
N MET A 249 -10.35 17.57 -6.29
CA MET A 249 -11.25 17.26 -5.16
C MET A 249 -10.78 16.01 -4.41
N SER A 250 -11.15 15.95 -3.14
CA SER A 250 -10.89 14.79 -2.29
C SER A 250 -12.18 14.25 -1.69
N ARG A 251 -12.23 12.95 -1.41
CA ARG A 251 -13.36 12.29 -0.76
C ARG A 251 -12.88 11.17 0.16
N ARG A 252 -13.56 11.01 1.29
CA ARG A 252 -13.36 9.88 2.21
C ARG A 252 -14.24 8.70 1.81
N TYR A 253 -13.66 7.50 1.89
CA TYR A 253 -14.33 6.23 1.67
C TYR A 253 -14.05 5.30 2.84
N VAL A 254 -15.07 5.03 3.64
CA VAL A 254 -14.96 4.08 4.76
C VAL A 254 -15.16 2.67 4.22
N CYS A 255 -14.25 1.76 4.51
CA CYS A 255 -14.36 0.37 4.10
C CYS A 255 -15.50 -0.33 4.82
N SER A 256 -16.36 -1.01 4.07
CA SER A 256 -17.45 -1.83 4.61
C SER A 256 -16.91 -3.13 5.20
N GLU A 257 -17.71 -3.78 6.04
CA GLU A 257 -17.38 -5.09 6.58
C GLU A 257 -17.25 -6.15 5.47
N GLU A 258 -18.09 -6.07 4.42
CA GLU A 258 -17.98 -6.94 3.25
C GLU A 258 -16.63 -6.77 2.54
N MET A 259 -16.16 -5.51 2.37
CA MET A 259 -14.86 -5.23 1.79
C MET A 259 -13.72 -5.80 2.65
N TYR A 260 -13.86 -5.72 3.97
CA TYR A 260 -12.92 -6.29 4.92
C TYR A 260 -12.86 -7.83 4.82
N GLN A 261 -14.01 -8.51 4.83
CA GLN A 261 -14.07 -9.98 4.72
C GLN A 261 -13.50 -10.46 3.37
N ARG A 262 -13.81 -9.76 2.29
CA ARG A 262 -13.22 -10.02 0.97
C ARG A 262 -11.69 -9.92 1.01
N GLY A 263 -11.18 -8.86 1.62
CA GLY A 263 -9.74 -8.63 1.75
C GLY A 263 -9.04 -9.69 2.58
N ARG A 264 -9.69 -10.17 3.64
CA ARG A 264 -9.21 -11.30 4.46
C ARG A 264 -9.02 -12.56 3.62
N ALA A 265 -10.03 -12.93 2.84
CA ALA A 265 -9.94 -14.10 1.94
C ALA A 265 -8.78 -13.91 0.94
N GLN A 266 -8.58 -12.71 0.42
CA GLN A 266 -7.52 -12.42 -0.55
C GLN A 266 -6.11 -12.56 0.04
N TYR A 267 -5.81 -11.92 1.20
CA TYR A 267 -4.47 -12.02 1.75
C TYR A 267 -4.16 -13.41 2.31
N LYS A 268 -5.14 -14.09 2.91
CA LYS A 268 -4.98 -15.46 3.37
C LYS A 268 -4.69 -16.42 2.22
N HIS A 269 -5.41 -16.28 1.10
CA HIS A 269 -5.12 -17.05 -0.11
C HIS A 269 -3.70 -16.81 -0.63
N ALA A 270 -3.24 -15.55 -0.64
CA ALA A 270 -1.86 -15.23 -1.03
C ALA A 270 -0.82 -15.85 -0.09
N LEU A 271 -1.07 -15.84 1.22
CA LEU A 271 -0.21 -16.48 2.22
C LEU A 271 -0.13 -17.99 2.02
N VAL A 272 -1.28 -18.66 1.76
CA VAL A 272 -1.30 -20.11 1.45
C VAL A 272 -0.48 -20.41 0.21
N LYS A 273 -0.69 -19.67 -0.88
CA LYS A 273 0.13 -19.85 -2.10
C LYS A 273 1.62 -19.72 -1.82
N TYR A 274 1.99 -18.73 -1.01
CA TYR A 274 3.39 -18.52 -0.65
C TYR A 274 3.93 -19.68 0.21
N ALA A 275 3.18 -20.14 1.21
CA ALA A 275 3.56 -21.27 2.06
C ALA A 275 3.72 -22.57 1.24
N GLN A 276 2.78 -22.86 0.35
CA GLN A 276 2.85 -24.02 -0.54
C GLN A 276 4.05 -23.94 -1.49
N TRP A 277 4.36 -22.76 -2.03
CA TRP A 277 5.54 -22.57 -2.86
C TRP A 277 6.85 -22.81 -2.11
N LEU A 278 6.94 -22.35 -0.85
CA LEU A 278 8.08 -22.63 0.01
C LEU A 278 8.23 -24.14 0.28
N LYS A 279 7.11 -24.82 0.60
CA LYS A 279 7.07 -26.25 0.87
C LYS A 279 7.47 -27.08 -0.37
N ALA A 280 7.08 -26.63 -1.56
CA ALA A 280 7.44 -27.25 -2.84
C ALA A 280 8.91 -27.02 -3.26
N GLY A 281 9.74 -26.38 -2.41
CA GLY A 281 11.13 -26.13 -2.72
C GLY A 281 11.41 -24.91 -3.59
N LYS A 282 10.48 -23.94 -3.63
CA LYS A 282 10.60 -22.67 -4.39
C LYS A 282 10.77 -22.90 -5.90
N PRO A 283 9.85 -23.60 -6.57
CA PRO A 283 9.98 -23.88 -7.98
C PRO A 283 10.13 -22.58 -8.79
N SER A 284 10.97 -22.63 -9.83
CA SER A 284 11.20 -21.51 -10.74
C SER A 284 10.01 -21.27 -11.65
N THR A 285 10.02 -20.16 -12.43
CA THR A 285 8.97 -19.90 -13.42
C THR A 285 8.84 -21.00 -14.47
N ALA A 286 9.91 -21.74 -14.75
CA ALA A 286 9.89 -22.88 -15.68
C ALA A 286 8.95 -24.01 -15.22
N ASP A 287 8.79 -24.17 -13.91
CA ASP A 287 7.92 -25.22 -13.33
C ASP A 287 6.43 -24.85 -13.43
N TYR A 288 6.11 -23.63 -13.82
CA TYR A 288 4.73 -23.12 -14.00
C TYR A 288 4.30 -23.08 -15.49
N VAL A 289 5.10 -23.64 -16.38
CA VAL A 289 4.72 -23.78 -17.80
C VAL A 289 3.66 -24.88 -17.90
N GLY A 290 2.45 -24.48 -18.26
CA GLY A 290 1.32 -25.39 -18.37
C GLY A 290 0.23 -24.85 -19.29
N GLU A 291 -0.67 -25.71 -19.69
CA GLU A 291 -1.83 -25.37 -20.50
C GLU A 291 -2.99 -24.98 -19.57
N SER A 292 -3.64 -23.84 -19.85
CA SER A 292 -4.83 -23.38 -19.14
C SER A 292 -5.98 -23.22 -20.11
N ILE A 293 -7.17 -23.68 -19.74
CA ILE A 293 -8.39 -23.44 -20.51
C ILE A 293 -8.93 -22.06 -20.16
N LEU A 294 -9.00 -21.16 -21.12
CA LEU A 294 -9.63 -19.85 -20.98
C LEU A 294 -11.13 -20.00 -21.23
N ASN A 295 -11.93 -19.91 -20.17
CA ASN A 295 -13.38 -19.77 -20.26
C ASN A 295 -13.70 -18.27 -20.19
N ALA A 296 -13.98 -17.65 -21.33
CA ALA A 296 -14.35 -16.23 -21.45
C ALA A 296 -15.84 -16.02 -21.17
#